data_a9ef3e43b064abb840706020393b730e
#
_entry.id   a9ef3e43b064abb840706020393b730e
#
_cell.length_a   1.000
_cell.length_b   1.000
_cell.length_c   1.000
_cell.angle_alpha   90.00
_cell.angle_beta   90.00
_cell.angle_gamma   90.00
#
_symmetry.space_group_name_H-M   'P 1'
#
loop_
_entity.id
_entity.type
_entity.pdbx_description
1 polymer ?
#
loop_
_entity_poly.entity_id
_entity_poly.type
_entity_poly.pdbx_seq_one_letter_code
_entity_poly.pdbx_strand_id
1 'polypeptide(L)'
;LNLCERIEMMDSSSEKRLVSLDLLRGFDLFCLLMLQPILMTWLEIADNPAWAPLARQFTHVEWRGVAFWDLIMPLFMFMSGITVPFALSKYKRGAKPGHSFYLKLLKRFVILFFLGWIVQGNLLALDPNRFHIFANTLQAIAVGYVVTAFCYVRFSFRVQLGATVLFFIAYLLVFATVGGMNWEPGTNIAEEIDRCVLGRFRDGIITEADGSWKFDPAYHYTWILSSLNFVVTVMTGSFAGHILRLRKTARQRLMRLLITGVSLVVAALLMDPVFPLIKRIWSSSMTLFYGGVCFLL
;
A
#
# COMPACT_ATOMS: atom_id res chain seq x y z
N LEU A 1 22.77 13.52 38.54
CA LEU A 1 22.98 12.84 37.25
C LEU A 1 24.28 13.38 36.65
N ASN A 2 25.31 12.51 36.51
CA ASN A 2 26.60 12.85 35.96
C ASN A 2 26.48 13.22 34.47
N LEU A 3 27.41 14.08 34.00
CA LEU A 3 27.45 14.54 32.62
C LEU A 3 27.47 13.36 31.59
N CYS A 4 28.11 12.25 31.96
CA CYS A 4 28.10 11.01 31.18
C CYS A 4 26.69 10.38 31.06
N GLU A 5 25.90 10.35 32.16
CA GLU A 5 24.52 9.85 32.12
C GLU A 5 23.61 10.77 31.30
N ARG A 6 23.87 12.08 31.29
CA ARG A 6 23.19 13.03 30.40
C ARG A 6 23.56 12.82 28.93
N ILE A 7 24.82 12.55 28.62
CA ILE A 7 25.31 12.27 27.28
C ILE A 7 24.74 10.93 26.76
N GLU A 8 24.73 9.88 27.61
CA GLU A 8 24.09 8.60 27.26
C GLU A 8 22.58 8.71 27.11
N MET A 9 21.89 9.54 27.91
CA MET A 9 20.46 9.81 27.73
C MET A 9 20.18 10.68 26.49
N MET A 10 21.07 11.59 26.10
CA MET A 10 20.95 12.37 24.87
C MET A 10 21.25 11.51 23.63
N ASP A 11 22.19 10.59 23.71
CA ASP A 11 22.51 9.66 22.60
C ASP A 11 21.45 8.54 22.43
N SER A 12 20.74 8.18 23.51
CA SER A 12 19.59 7.29 23.44
C SER A 12 18.32 7.95 22.89
N SER A 13 18.28 9.29 22.79
CA SER A 13 17.13 10.06 22.29
C SER A 13 17.18 10.35 20.79
N SER A 14 18.32 10.19 20.14
CA SER A 14 18.38 10.15 18.68
C SER A 14 17.85 8.75 18.25
N GLU A 15 16.57 8.68 17.93
CA GLU A 15 16.02 7.50 17.22
C GLU A 15 16.90 7.28 16.00
N LYS A 16 17.77 6.26 16.05
CA LYS A 16 18.70 5.93 14.96
C LYS A 16 17.86 5.80 13.69
N ARG A 17 18.08 6.71 12.76
CA ARG A 17 17.46 6.70 11.44
C ARG A 17 17.72 5.34 10.82
N LEU A 18 16.66 4.67 10.33
CA LEU A 18 16.79 3.37 9.67
C LEU A 18 17.34 3.59 8.26
N VAL A 19 18.66 3.59 8.14
CA VAL A 19 19.34 3.77 6.84
C VAL A 19 18.87 2.73 5.82
N SER A 20 18.64 1.49 6.25
CA SER A 20 18.09 0.43 5.38
C SER A 20 16.73 0.79 4.80
N LEU A 21 15.84 1.40 5.59
CA LEU A 21 14.51 1.83 5.11
C LEU A 21 14.62 3.01 4.13
N ASP A 22 15.53 3.95 4.39
CA ASP A 22 15.75 5.07 3.49
C ASP A 22 16.39 4.59 2.16
N LEU A 23 17.29 3.60 2.23
CA LEU A 23 17.87 2.95 1.05
C LEU A 23 16.80 2.23 0.23
N LEU A 24 15.93 1.46 0.89
CA LEU A 24 14.84 0.73 0.23
C LEU A 24 13.86 1.69 -0.45
N ARG A 25 13.54 2.83 0.18
CA ARG A 25 12.73 3.89 -0.45
C ARG A 25 13.40 4.52 -1.65
N GLY A 26 14.70 4.78 -1.54
CA GLY A 26 15.50 5.31 -2.65
C GLY A 26 15.54 4.33 -3.82
N PHE A 27 15.69 3.05 -3.54
CA PHE A 27 15.66 1.99 -4.56
C PHE A 27 14.28 1.90 -5.24
N ASP A 28 13.21 1.94 -4.48
CA ASP A 28 11.84 1.89 -5.01
C ASP A 28 11.53 3.09 -5.92
N LEU A 29 11.94 4.30 -5.50
CA LEU A 29 11.87 5.51 -6.34
C LEU A 29 12.76 5.42 -7.58
N PHE A 30 13.97 4.87 -7.44
CA PHE A 30 14.86 4.65 -8.58
C PHE A 30 14.23 3.68 -9.60
N CYS A 31 13.63 2.60 -9.13
CA CYS A 31 12.90 1.67 -10.00
C CYS A 31 11.78 2.40 -10.76
N LEU A 32 10.98 3.21 -10.05
CA LEU A 32 9.83 3.90 -10.62
C LEU A 32 10.21 5.00 -11.62
N LEU A 33 11.22 5.82 -11.30
CA LEU A 33 11.51 7.02 -12.05
C LEU A 33 12.56 6.82 -13.15
N MET A 34 13.45 5.85 -12.97
CA MET A 34 14.61 5.67 -13.87
C MET A 34 14.70 4.26 -14.43
N LEU A 35 14.68 3.24 -13.61
CA LEU A 35 14.97 1.89 -14.07
C LEU A 35 13.96 1.39 -15.09
N GLN A 36 12.66 1.50 -14.79
CA GLN A 36 11.62 1.01 -15.68
C GLN A 36 11.57 1.76 -17.03
N PRO A 37 11.54 3.12 -17.08
CA PRO A 37 11.54 3.82 -18.35
C PRO A 37 12.79 3.51 -19.20
N ILE A 38 13.98 3.51 -18.58
CA ILE A 38 15.24 3.23 -19.28
C ILE A 38 15.24 1.79 -19.82
N LEU A 39 14.85 0.82 -18.98
CA LEU A 39 14.83 -0.58 -19.37
C LEU A 39 13.83 -0.84 -20.51
N MET A 40 12.62 -0.28 -20.41
CA MET A 40 11.59 -0.47 -21.45
C MET A 40 12.02 0.13 -22.78
N THR A 41 12.57 1.35 -22.77
CA THR A 41 13.12 1.99 -23.99
C THR A 41 14.26 1.16 -24.57
N TRP A 42 15.15 0.63 -23.74
CA TRP A 42 16.25 -0.21 -24.21
C TRP A 42 15.73 -1.52 -24.82
N LEU A 43 14.73 -2.15 -24.22
CA LEU A 43 14.12 -3.39 -24.73
C LEU A 43 13.41 -3.16 -26.07
N GLU A 44 12.77 -2.00 -26.26
CA GLU A 44 12.17 -1.60 -27.54
C GLU A 44 13.24 -1.43 -28.64
N ILE A 45 14.37 -0.76 -28.31
CA ILE A 45 15.48 -0.58 -29.26
C ILE A 45 16.16 -1.91 -29.61
N ALA A 46 16.31 -2.79 -28.61
CA ALA A 46 16.98 -4.09 -28.80
C ALA A 46 16.17 -5.05 -29.68
N ASP A 47 14.85 -4.85 -29.78
CA ASP A 47 13.88 -5.61 -30.60
C ASP A 47 14.14 -7.13 -30.64
N ASN A 48 14.43 -7.73 -29.49
CA ASN A 48 14.80 -9.14 -29.40
C ASN A 48 13.79 -9.91 -28.53
N PRO A 49 13.06 -10.89 -29.09
CA PRO A 49 12.09 -11.71 -28.36
C PRO A 49 12.64 -12.42 -27.12
N ALA A 50 13.94 -12.68 -27.05
CA ALA A 50 14.58 -13.29 -25.88
C ALA A 50 14.41 -12.47 -24.60
N TRP A 51 14.17 -11.16 -24.71
CA TRP A 51 13.96 -10.25 -23.58
C TRP A 51 12.50 -10.14 -23.13
N ALA A 52 11.56 -10.76 -23.82
CA ALA A 52 10.13 -10.71 -23.47
C ALA A 52 9.83 -11.14 -22.01
N PRO A 53 10.48 -12.18 -21.43
CA PRO A 53 10.28 -12.53 -20.02
C PRO A 53 10.72 -11.42 -19.05
N LEU A 54 11.80 -10.70 -19.39
CA LEU A 54 12.26 -9.57 -18.60
C LEU A 54 11.30 -8.38 -18.69
N ALA A 55 10.86 -8.02 -19.90
CA ALA A 55 9.88 -6.95 -20.12
C ALA A 55 8.61 -7.18 -19.32
N ARG A 56 8.11 -8.42 -19.26
CA ARG A 56 6.92 -8.79 -18.47
C ARG A 56 7.09 -8.50 -16.98
N GLN A 57 8.28 -8.58 -16.42
CA GLN A 57 8.50 -8.25 -14.99
C GLN A 57 8.44 -6.75 -14.71
N PHE A 58 8.63 -5.90 -15.72
CA PHE A 58 8.58 -4.44 -15.61
C PHE A 58 7.29 -3.81 -16.17
N THR A 59 6.32 -4.65 -16.48
CA THR A 59 4.95 -4.25 -16.84
C THR A 59 3.95 -4.77 -15.82
N HIS A 60 2.79 -4.12 -15.74
CA HIS A 60 1.71 -4.64 -14.91
C HIS A 60 1.11 -5.90 -15.54
N VAL A 61 0.82 -6.89 -14.69
CA VAL A 61 0.05 -8.05 -15.10
C VAL A 61 -1.36 -7.58 -15.52
N GLU A 62 -1.85 -8.10 -16.62
CA GLU A 62 -3.16 -7.70 -17.16
C GLU A 62 -4.29 -7.95 -16.16
N TRP A 63 -4.35 -9.14 -15.54
CA TRP A 63 -5.37 -9.46 -14.56
C TRP A 63 -4.84 -10.35 -13.43
N ARG A 64 -4.69 -11.66 -13.64
CA ARG A 64 -4.25 -12.64 -12.65
C ARG A 64 -2.74 -12.85 -12.69
N GLY A 65 -2.12 -12.92 -11.53
CA GLY A 65 -0.70 -13.21 -11.39
C GLY A 65 0.09 -12.13 -10.70
N VAL A 66 1.41 -12.23 -10.80
CA VAL A 66 2.38 -11.36 -10.14
C VAL A 66 3.51 -10.98 -11.08
N ALA A 67 3.93 -9.73 -11.03
CA ALA A 67 5.15 -9.24 -11.66
C ALA A 67 5.96 -8.42 -10.64
N PHE A 68 7.25 -8.28 -10.89
CA PHE A 68 8.11 -7.43 -10.06
C PHE A 68 7.57 -5.99 -9.98
N TRP A 69 7.09 -5.45 -11.10
CA TRP A 69 6.55 -4.10 -11.17
C TRP A 69 5.32 -3.88 -10.29
N ASP A 70 4.58 -4.92 -10.02
CA ASP A 70 3.40 -4.89 -9.17
C ASP A 70 3.73 -4.77 -7.68
N LEU A 71 5.00 -5.00 -7.28
CA LEU A 71 5.49 -4.85 -5.92
C LEU A 71 5.67 -3.38 -5.50
N ILE A 72 5.94 -2.47 -6.43
CA ILE A 72 6.32 -1.07 -6.16
C ILE A 72 5.28 -0.39 -5.24
N MET A 73 4.02 -0.39 -5.60
CA MET A 73 2.98 0.25 -4.80
C MET A 73 2.78 -0.41 -3.42
N PRO A 74 2.65 -1.75 -3.28
CA PRO A 74 2.63 -2.42 -1.97
C PRO A 74 3.84 -2.09 -1.09
N LEU A 75 5.03 -2.01 -1.67
CA LEU A 75 6.28 -1.72 -0.96
C LEU A 75 6.26 -0.30 -0.38
N PHE A 76 5.84 0.72 -1.14
CA PHE A 76 5.65 2.07 -0.63
C PHE A 76 4.67 2.12 0.54
N MET A 77 3.54 1.43 0.41
CA MET A 77 2.53 1.36 1.46
C MET A 77 3.06 0.66 2.71
N PHE A 78 3.74 -0.47 2.56
CA PHE A 78 4.35 -1.22 3.63
C PHE A 78 5.44 -0.40 4.36
N MET A 79 6.33 0.26 3.61
CA MET A 79 7.35 1.15 4.17
C MET A 79 6.74 2.32 4.95
N SER A 80 5.62 2.87 4.48
CA SER A 80 4.89 3.90 5.24
C SER A 80 4.41 3.37 6.58
N GLY A 81 3.96 2.11 6.62
CA GLY A 81 3.58 1.39 7.83
C GLY A 81 4.75 1.17 8.79
N ILE A 82 5.92 0.74 8.31
CA ILE A 82 7.12 0.54 9.13
C ILE A 82 7.44 1.79 9.96
N THR A 83 7.23 2.98 9.40
CA THR A 83 7.55 4.22 10.10
C THR A 83 6.65 4.54 11.28
N VAL A 84 5.43 3.99 11.32
CA VAL A 84 4.44 4.29 12.36
C VAL A 84 4.95 3.98 13.76
N PRO A 85 5.50 2.79 14.08
CA PRO A 85 6.04 2.50 15.42
C PRO A 85 7.25 3.35 15.79
N PHE A 86 8.01 3.87 14.84
CA PHE A 86 9.13 4.76 15.09
C PHE A 86 8.65 6.18 15.37
N ALA A 87 7.84 6.75 14.51
CA ALA A 87 7.37 8.13 14.62
C ALA A 87 6.40 8.35 15.79
N LEU A 88 5.60 7.34 16.15
CA LEU A 88 4.53 7.46 17.14
C LEU A 88 4.83 6.74 18.47
N SER A 89 6.08 6.27 18.66
CA SER A 89 6.50 5.54 19.87
C SER A 89 6.18 6.23 21.18
N LYS A 90 6.28 7.56 21.22
CA LYS A 90 6.00 8.37 22.42
C LYS A 90 4.60 8.13 22.99
N TYR A 91 3.61 7.85 22.15
CA TYR A 91 2.24 7.57 22.60
C TYR A 91 2.11 6.20 23.27
N LYS A 92 2.97 5.25 22.94
CA LYS A 92 3.06 3.95 23.65
C LYS A 92 3.85 4.03 24.96
N ARG A 93 4.64 5.09 25.14
CA ARG A 93 5.37 5.38 26.39
C ARG A 93 4.59 6.25 27.38
N GLY A 94 3.29 6.48 27.14
CA GLY A 94 2.39 7.20 28.06
C GLY A 94 2.02 8.61 27.65
N ALA A 95 2.57 9.17 26.56
CA ALA A 95 2.09 10.45 26.05
C ALA A 95 0.64 10.30 25.53
N LYS A 96 -0.26 11.16 26.00
CA LYS A 96 -1.65 11.17 25.52
C LYS A 96 -1.73 11.86 24.17
N PRO A 97 -2.47 11.30 23.19
CA PRO A 97 -2.72 11.97 21.92
C PRO A 97 -3.65 13.17 22.16
N GLY A 98 -3.11 14.37 21.99
CA GLY A 98 -3.87 15.62 22.06
C GLY A 98 -4.41 16.01 20.68
N HIS A 99 -5.17 17.12 20.63
CA HIS A 99 -5.73 17.67 19.39
C HIS A 99 -4.68 17.86 18.27
N SER A 100 -3.47 18.31 18.65
CA SER A 100 -2.35 18.48 17.71
C SER A 100 -1.95 17.19 16.98
N PHE A 101 -2.12 16.01 17.59
CA PHE A 101 -1.86 14.74 16.91
C PHE A 101 -2.88 14.51 15.78
N TYR A 102 -4.16 14.68 16.08
CA TYR A 102 -5.24 14.46 15.08
C TYR A 102 -5.16 15.46 13.94
N LEU A 103 -4.85 16.73 14.24
CA LEU A 103 -4.63 17.74 13.21
C LEU A 103 -3.44 17.41 12.30
N LYS A 104 -2.33 16.92 12.84
CA LYS A 104 -1.19 16.47 12.04
C LYS A 104 -1.55 15.29 11.15
N LEU A 105 -2.34 14.37 11.67
CA LEU A 105 -2.81 13.19 10.91
C LEU A 105 -3.73 13.62 9.77
N LEU A 106 -4.69 14.49 10.07
CA LEU A 106 -5.60 15.07 9.06
C LEU A 106 -4.82 15.88 8.01
N LYS A 107 -3.90 16.74 8.44
CA LYS A 107 -3.06 17.52 7.52
C LYS A 107 -2.28 16.61 6.55
N ARG A 108 -1.71 15.51 7.06
CA ARG A 108 -1.00 14.53 6.22
C ARG A 108 -1.94 13.87 5.22
N PHE A 109 -3.14 13.49 5.66
CA PHE A 109 -4.17 12.92 4.80
C PHE A 109 -4.52 13.89 3.65
N VAL A 110 -4.88 15.12 4.00
CA VAL A 110 -5.28 16.15 3.02
C VAL A 110 -4.15 16.45 2.04
N ILE A 111 -2.91 16.59 2.52
CA ILE A 111 -1.76 16.85 1.65
C ILE A 111 -1.54 15.70 0.66
N LEU A 112 -1.58 14.44 1.12
CA LEU A 112 -1.39 13.29 0.24
C LEU A 112 -2.52 13.14 -0.77
N PHE A 113 -3.77 13.40 -0.37
CA PHE A 113 -4.91 13.41 -1.29
C PHE A 113 -4.78 14.51 -2.34
N PHE A 114 -4.44 15.72 -1.91
CA PHE A 114 -4.24 16.86 -2.81
C PHE A 114 -3.10 16.62 -3.82
N LEU A 115 -1.96 16.10 -3.35
CA LEU A 115 -0.87 15.71 -4.22
C LEU A 115 -1.30 14.60 -5.20
N GLY A 116 -2.12 13.66 -4.73
CA GLY A 116 -2.71 12.64 -5.59
C GLY A 116 -3.57 13.23 -6.71
N TRP A 117 -4.38 14.23 -6.40
CA TRP A 117 -5.16 14.94 -7.42
C TRP A 117 -4.30 15.66 -8.45
N ILE A 118 -3.16 16.20 -8.04
CA ILE A 118 -2.18 16.82 -8.97
C ILE A 118 -1.56 15.77 -9.90
N VAL A 119 -1.13 14.62 -9.33
CA VAL A 119 -0.34 13.61 -10.06
C VAL A 119 -1.19 12.82 -11.06
N GLN A 120 -2.35 12.33 -10.65
CA GLN A 120 -3.23 11.46 -11.47
C GLN A 120 -4.70 11.87 -11.47
N GLY A 121 -5.12 12.74 -10.55
CA GLY A 121 -6.51 13.18 -10.46
C GLY A 121 -6.90 14.26 -11.46
N ASN A 122 -6.01 14.63 -12.38
CA ASN A 122 -6.21 15.68 -13.40
C ASN A 122 -6.61 17.05 -12.85
N LEU A 123 -6.26 17.37 -11.60
CA LEU A 123 -6.59 18.67 -11.00
C LEU A 123 -6.04 19.84 -11.81
N LEU A 124 -4.84 19.72 -12.35
CA LEU A 124 -4.18 20.78 -13.13
C LEU A 124 -4.78 20.98 -14.53
N ALA A 125 -5.60 20.03 -14.99
CA ALA A 125 -6.33 20.22 -16.26
C ALA A 125 -7.45 21.27 -16.13
N LEU A 126 -7.83 21.65 -14.89
CA LEU A 126 -8.90 22.61 -14.57
C LEU A 126 -10.23 22.28 -15.28
N ASP A 127 -10.41 21.01 -15.64
CA ASP A 127 -11.63 20.49 -16.27
C ASP A 127 -12.36 19.57 -15.29
N PRO A 128 -13.53 19.97 -14.76
CA PRO A 128 -14.31 19.15 -13.84
C PRO A 128 -14.74 17.79 -14.41
N ASN A 129 -14.79 17.65 -15.73
CA ASN A 129 -15.18 16.42 -16.40
C ASN A 129 -14.04 15.38 -16.43
N ARG A 130 -12.81 15.84 -16.21
CA ARG A 130 -11.61 14.97 -16.17
C ARG A 130 -11.08 14.74 -14.75
N PHE A 131 -11.74 15.31 -13.75
CA PHE A 131 -11.27 15.22 -12.36
C PHE A 131 -11.62 13.86 -11.75
N HIS A 132 -10.62 13.18 -11.17
CA HIS A 132 -10.77 11.90 -10.49
C HIS A 132 -10.54 12.06 -8.98
N ILE A 133 -11.49 11.60 -8.17
CA ILE A 133 -11.42 11.77 -6.71
C ILE A 133 -10.42 10.81 -6.08
N PHE A 134 -10.39 9.54 -6.53
CA PHE A 134 -9.49 8.54 -6.00
C PHE A 134 -8.86 7.75 -7.15
N ALA A 135 -7.56 7.94 -7.39
CA ALA A 135 -6.92 7.49 -8.62
C ALA A 135 -5.47 7.01 -8.47
N ASN A 136 -4.86 7.07 -7.26
CA ASN A 136 -3.44 6.77 -7.16
C ASN A 136 -2.92 6.29 -5.81
N THR A 137 -1.64 5.87 -5.83
CA THR A 137 -0.89 5.34 -4.69
C THR A 137 -0.80 6.31 -3.50
N LEU A 138 -0.67 7.63 -3.73
CA LEU A 138 -0.56 8.60 -2.63
C LEU A 138 -1.82 8.63 -1.77
N GLN A 139 -2.97 8.54 -2.42
CA GLN A 139 -4.27 8.49 -1.77
C GLN A 139 -4.47 7.16 -1.03
N ALA A 140 -4.07 6.03 -1.64
CA ALA A 140 -4.08 4.72 -0.99
C ALA A 140 -3.19 4.69 0.27
N ILE A 141 -1.98 5.28 0.19
CA ILE A 141 -1.09 5.46 1.36
C ILE A 141 -1.77 6.34 2.41
N ALA A 142 -2.43 7.41 2.02
CA ALA A 142 -3.10 8.32 2.96
C ALA A 142 -4.16 7.57 3.78
N VAL A 143 -5.04 6.81 3.13
CA VAL A 143 -6.06 5.99 3.78
C VAL A 143 -5.44 4.97 4.72
N GLY A 144 -4.52 4.15 4.20
CA GLY A 144 -3.86 3.10 4.98
C GLY A 144 -3.09 3.65 6.18
N TYR A 145 -2.33 4.74 5.98
CA TYR A 145 -1.52 5.35 7.03
C TYR A 145 -2.37 5.95 8.16
N VAL A 146 -3.45 6.68 7.82
CA VAL A 146 -4.29 7.34 8.83
C VAL A 146 -4.94 6.32 9.75
N VAL A 147 -5.53 5.27 9.17
CA VAL A 147 -6.16 4.19 9.94
C VAL A 147 -5.10 3.46 10.80
N THR A 148 -3.95 3.12 10.21
CA THR A 148 -2.87 2.45 10.93
C THR A 148 -2.32 3.30 12.09
N ALA A 149 -2.06 4.59 11.86
CA ALA A 149 -1.56 5.50 12.89
C ALA A 149 -2.57 5.71 14.03
N PHE A 150 -3.86 5.82 13.69
CA PHE A 150 -4.94 5.88 14.66
C PHE A 150 -5.00 4.60 15.50
N CYS A 151 -5.04 3.43 14.85
CA CYS A 151 -5.04 2.13 15.53
C CYS A 151 -3.79 1.94 16.40
N TYR A 152 -2.62 2.32 15.90
CA TYR A 152 -1.37 2.25 16.65
C TYR A 152 -1.42 3.04 17.95
N VAL A 153 -1.93 4.27 17.91
CA VAL A 153 -1.96 5.16 19.08
C VAL A 153 -3.04 4.74 20.09
N ARG A 154 -4.21 4.32 19.61
CA ARG A 154 -5.38 4.08 20.47
C ARG A 154 -5.46 2.66 21.02
N PHE A 155 -4.97 1.66 20.30
CA PHE A 155 -5.22 0.25 20.61
C PHE A 155 -3.96 -0.52 20.97
N SER A 156 -4.12 -1.57 21.77
CA SER A 156 -3.06 -2.53 22.07
C SER A 156 -2.66 -3.30 20.81
N PHE A 157 -1.50 -3.96 20.82
CA PHE A 157 -1.02 -4.74 19.68
C PHE A 157 -2.01 -5.86 19.28
N ARG A 158 -2.64 -6.52 20.26
CA ARG A 158 -3.63 -7.60 19.98
C ARG A 158 -4.85 -7.05 19.25
N VAL A 159 -5.34 -5.86 19.65
CA VAL A 159 -6.48 -5.22 18.99
C VAL A 159 -6.10 -4.73 17.59
N GLN A 160 -4.88 -4.23 17.38
CA GLN A 160 -4.38 -3.89 16.04
C GLN A 160 -4.37 -5.11 15.13
N LEU A 161 -3.88 -6.27 15.62
CA LEU A 161 -3.90 -7.52 14.87
C LEU A 161 -5.35 -7.94 14.54
N GLY A 162 -6.25 -7.90 15.53
CA GLY A 162 -7.67 -8.18 15.32
C GLY A 162 -8.32 -7.27 14.30
N ALA A 163 -8.01 -5.96 14.34
CA ALA A 163 -8.50 -4.99 13.35
C ALA A 163 -7.98 -5.29 11.94
N THR A 164 -6.70 -5.68 11.81
CA THR A 164 -6.12 -6.08 10.52
C THR A 164 -6.85 -7.29 9.94
N VAL A 165 -7.08 -8.30 10.77
CA VAL A 165 -7.85 -9.50 10.37
C VAL A 165 -9.30 -9.14 10.02
N LEU A 166 -9.92 -8.22 10.76
CA LEU A 166 -11.27 -7.75 10.47
C LEU A 166 -11.37 -7.07 9.10
N PHE A 167 -10.47 -6.14 8.78
CA PHE A 167 -10.44 -5.50 7.45
C PHE A 167 -10.21 -6.51 6.33
N PHE A 168 -9.29 -7.44 6.55
CA PHE A 168 -9.01 -8.52 5.60
C PHE A 168 -10.23 -9.41 5.35
N ILE A 169 -10.90 -9.86 6.43
CA ILE A 169 -12.10 -10.70 6.34
C ILE A 169 -13.27 -9.91 5.76
N ALA A 170 -13.43 -8.63 6.10
CA ALA A 170 -14.49 -7.80 5.55
C ALA A 170 -14.43 -7.72 4.02
N TYR A 171 -13.23 -7.55 3.45
CA TYR A 171 -13.03 -7.62 2.00
C TYR A 171 -13.49 -8.96 1.42
N LEU A 172 -13.04 -10.08 2.02
CA LEU A 172 -13.42 -11.42 1.58
C LEU A 172 -14.93 -11.66 1.66
N LEU A 173 -15.56 -11.22 2.75
CA LEU A 173 -17.00 -11.38 2.95
C LEU A 173 -17.80 -10.62 1.89
N VAL A 174 -17.41 -9.41 1.53
CA VAL A 174 -18.11 -8.66 0.46
C VAL A 174 -18.05 -9.42 -0.86
N PHE A 175 -16.88 -9.96 -1.24
CA PHE A 175 -16.77 -10.79 -2.43
C PHE A 175 -17.58 -12.09 -2.34
N ALA A 176 -17.58 -12.75 -1.19
CA ALA A 176 -18.28 -14.02 -1.01
C ALA A 176 -19.81 -13.87 -0.96
N THR A 177 -20.32 -12.83 -0.28
CA THR A 177 -21.76 -12.68 -0.03
C THR A 177 -22.48 -11.84 -1.05
N VAL A 178 -21.89 -10.72 -1.48
CA VAL A 178 -22.49 -9.78 -2.43
C VAL A 178 -21.96 -10.01 -3.84
N GLY A 179 -20.64 -10.26 -3.96
CA GLY A 179 -19.99 -10.42 -5.26
C GLY A 179 -20.12 -11.81 -5.88
N GLY A 180 -20.73 -12.79 -5.19
CA GLY A 180 -20.91 -14.15 -5.71
C GLY A 180 -19.60 -14.84 -6.12
N MET A 181 -18.45 -14.47 -5.52
CA MET A 181 -17.11 -14.96 -5.87
C MET A 181 -16.71 -14.68 -7.32
N ASN A 182 -17.29 -13.64 -7.92
CA ASN A 182 -16.94 -13.22 -9.28
C ASN A 182 -15.69 -12.34 -9.27
N TRP A 183 -14.63 -12.82 -9.92
CA TRP A 183 -13.33 -12.15 -10.02
C TRP A 183 -13.07 -11.58 -11.42
N GLU A 184 -14.02 -11.71 -12.35
CA GLU A 184 -13.80 -11.31 -13.75
C GLU A 184 -13.74 -9.78 -13.90
N PRO A 185 -12.87 -9.29 -14.80
CA PRO A 185 -12.76 -7.87 -15.06
C PRO A 185 -14.08 -7.30 -15.60
N GLY A 186 -14.42 -6.10 -15.19
CA GLY A 186 -15.61 -5.39 -15.63
C GLY A 186 -16.90 -5.76 -14.89
N THR A 187 -16.97 -6.93 -14.24
CA THR A 187 -18.21 -7.45 -13.63
C THR A 187 -18.08 -7.79 -12.14
N ASN A 188 -16.89 -7.61 -11.56
CA ASN A 188 -16.68 -7.90 -10.14
C ASN A 188 -17.24 -6.80 -9.22
N ILE A 189 -17.58 -7.20 -7.98
CA ILE A 189 -18.21 -6.32 -6.99
C ILE A 189 -17.34 -5.09 -6.62
N ALA A 190 -16.01 -5.17 -6.68
CA ALA A 190 -15.15 -4.05 -6.34
C ALA A 190 -15.26 -2.93 -7.38
N GLU A 191 -15.32 -3.28 -8.66
CA GLU A 191 -15.57 -2.30 -9.72
C GLU A 191 -16.99 -1.73 -9.67
N GLU A 192 -17.98 -2.55 -9.33
CA GLU A 192 -19.36 -2.11 -9.20
C GLU A 192 -19.53 -1.09 -8.06
N ILE A 193 -18.91 -1.34 -6.90
CA ILE A 193 -18.88 -0.39 -5.78
C ILE A 193 -18.22 0.93 -6.22
N ASP A 194 -17.08 0.88 -6.90
CA ASP A 194 -16.40 2.08 -7.39
C ASP A 194 -17.26 2.87 -8.40
N ARG A 195 -17.95 2.19 -9.31
CA ARG A 195 -18.89 2.81 -10.25
C ARG A 195 -20.05 3.49 -9.54
N CYS A 196 -20.58 2.82 -8.51
CA CYS A 196 -21.71 3.35 -7.74
C CYS A 196 -21.30 4.56 -6.88
N VAL A 197 -20.16 4.47 -6.17
CA VAL A 197 -19.74 5.48 -5.19
C VAL A 197 -19.06 6.68 -5.84
N LEU A 198 -18.18 6.46 -6.81
CA LEU A 198 -17.39 7.51 -7.45
C LEU A 198 -18.09 8.08 -8.69
N GLY A 199 -18.91 7.29 -9.38
CA GLY A 199 -19.63 7.71 -10.58
C GLY A 199 -18.68 8.32 -11.62
N ARG A 200 -19.00 9.51 -12.11
CA ARG A 200 -18.19 10.24 -13.09
C ARG A 200 -16.82 10.68 -12.58
N PHE A 201 -16.58 10.65 -11.27
CA PHE A 201 -15.30 11.01 -10.66
C PHE A 201 -14.39 9.80 -10.44
N ARG A 202 -14.80 8.63 -10.94
CA ARG A 202 -13.97 7.43 -10.97
C ARG A 202 -12.84 7.65 -11.97
N ASP A 203 -11.64 7.18 -11.61
CA ASP A 203 -10.58 6.99 -12.60
C ASP A 203 -11.02 5.96 -13.66
N GLY A 204 -10.58 6.10 -14.91
CA GLY A 204 -11.04 5.25 -16.01
C GLY A 204 -12.46 5.58 -16.49
N ILE A 205 -12.75 6.86 -16.70
CA ILE A 205 -13.89 7.32 -17.50
C ILE A 205 -13.43 7.87 -18.85
N ILE A 206 -14.27 7.70 -19.85
CA ILE A 206 -14.12 8.32 -21.18
C ILE A 206 -15.17 9.41 -21.29
N THR A 207 -14.72 10.65 -21.54
CA THR A 207 -15.59 11.78 -21.82
C THR A 207 -15.68 11.99 -23.32
N GLU A 208 -16.91 11.96 -23.85
CA GLU A 208 -17.19 12.19 -25.27
C GLU A 208 -17.19 13.70 -25.59
N ALA A 209 -17.14 14.05 -26.87
CA ALA A 209 -17.07 15.45 -27.33
C ALA A 209 -18.37 16.24 -26.99
N ASP A 210 -19.49 15.57 -26.82
CA ASP A 210 -20.78 16.15 -26.43
C ASP A 210 -20.94 16.39 -24.92
N GLY A 211 -19.89 16.05 -24.13
CA GLY A 211 -19.88 16.16 -22.68
C GLY A 211 -20.51 14.96 -21.96
N SER A 212 -21.02 13.98 -22.67
CA SER A 212 -21.41 12.69 -22.07
C SER A 212 -20.19 11.92 -21.60
N TRP A 213 -20.41 10.99 -20.67
CA TRP A 213 -19.32 10.16 -20.14
C TRP A 213 -19.75 8.70 -20.03
N LYS A 214 -18.78 7.80 -20.15
CA LYS A 214 -18.96 6.37 -19.94
C LYS A 214 -17.77 5.78 -19.22
N PHE A 215 -17.95 4.62 -18.60
CA PHE A 215 -16.83 3.88 -18.01
C PHE A 215 -15.96 3.26 -19.11
N ASP A 216 -14.65 3.41 -18.95
CA ASP A 216 -13.68 2.74 -19.82
C ASP A 216 -13.73 1.21 -19.57
N PRO A 217 -14.09 0.40 -20.57
CA PRO A 217 -14.16 -1.05 -20.41
C PRO A 217 -12.80 -1.71 -20.19
N ALA A 218 -11.68 -1.02 -20.49
CA ALA A 218 -10.32 -1.51 -20.29
C ALA A 218 -9.74 -1.13 -18.91
N TYR A 219 -10.41 -0.23 -18.17
CA TYR A 219 -9.93 0.22 -16.87
C TYR A 219 -10.56 -0.56 -15.71
N HIS A 220 -9.74 -1.31 -14.97
CA HIS A 220 -10.18 -2.25 -13.94
C HIS A 220 -9.62 -1.97 -12.52
N TYR A 221 -8.91 -0.85 -12.30
CA TYR A 221 -8.45 -0.50 -10.97
C TYR A 221 -9.61 -0.08 -10.08
N THR A 222 -9.53 -0.49 -8.79
CA THR A 222 -10.54 -0.18 -7.79
C THR A 222 -9.92 0.43 -6.54
N TRP A 223 -10.69 1.29 -5.86
CA TRP A 223 -10.19 2.13 -4.78
C TRP A 223 -11.01 1.99 -3.49
N ILE A 224 -12.34 2.00 -3.57
CA ILE A 224 -13.21 2.04 -2.39
C ILE A 224 -13.09 0.74 -1.59
N LEU A 225 -13.48 -0.40 -2.18
CA LEU A 225 -13.39 -1.68 -1.49
C LEU A 225 -11.93 -2.07 -1.22
N SER A 226 -11.03 -1.79 -2.16
CA SER A 226 -9.58 -2.02 -2.05
C SER A 226 -8.97 -1.25 -0.88
N SER A 227 -9.59 -0.17 -0.40
CA SER A 227 -9.12 0.59 0.76
C SER A 227 -9.04 -0.27 2.04
N LEU A 228 -9.87 -1.30 2.19
CA LEU A 228 -9.76 -2.25 3.30
C LEU A 228 -8.39 -2.96 3.28
N ASN A 229 -7.99 -3.44 2.12
CA ASN A 229 -6.71 -4.13 1.93
C ASN A 229 -5.51 -3.15 1.85
N PHE A 230 -5.73 -1.89 1.47
CA PHE A 230 -4.70 -0.84 1.65
C PHE A 230 -4.36 -0.65 3.14
N VAL A 231 -5.37 -0.62 4.01
CA VAL A 231 -5.16 -0.57 5.46
C VAL A 231 -4.39 -1.80 5.94
N VAL A 232 -4.78 -3.02 5.50
CA VAL A 232 -4.07 -4.26 5.83
C VAL A 232 -2.60 -4.18 5.44
N THR A 233 -2.29 -3.71 4.22
CA THR A 233 -0.92 -3.57 3.72
C THR A 233 -0.09 -2.62 4.60
N VAL A 234 -0.62 -1.47 4.99
CA VAL A 234 0.10 -0.52 5.85
C VAL A 234 0.21 -1.04 7.29
N MET A 235 -0.82 -1.73 7.82
CA MET A 235 -0.78 -2.34 9.14
C MET A 235 0.26 -3.48 9.22
N THR A 236 0.39 -4.30 8.20
CA THR A 236 1.44 -5.33 8.13
C THR A 236 2.84 -4.71 8.14
N GLY A 237 3.03 -3.59 7.44
CA GLY A 237 4.25 -2.78 7.57
C GLY A 237 4.50 -2.28 8.99
N SER A 238 3.45 -1.83 9.70
CA SER A 238 3.57 -1.44 11.11
C SER A 238 3.99 -2.61 12.00
N PHE A 239 3.55 -3.84 11.72
CA PHE A 239 4.00 -5.03 12.45
C PHE A 239 5.48 -5.34 12.18
N ALA A 240 5.96 -5.18 10.94
CA ALA A 240 7.39 -5.25 10.64
C ALA A 240 8.19 -4.21 11.44
N GLY A 241 7.72 -2.97 11.48
CA GLY A 241 8.29 -1.92 12.31
C GLY A 241 8.31 -2.27 13.82
N HIS A 242 7.28 -2.94 14.33
CA HIS A 242 7.27 -3.48 15.69
C HIS A 242 8.37 -4.54 15.91
N ILE A 243 8.53 -5.49 14.98
CA ILE A 243 9.56 -6.53 15.05
C ILE A 243 10.95 -5.90 15.07
N LEU A 244 11.21 -4.90 14.20
CA LEU A 244 12.47 -4.18 14.14
C LEU A 244 12.82 -3.45 15.45
N ARG A 245 11.83 -3.00 16.20
CA ARG A 245 11.99 -2.32 17.51
C ARG A 245 12.09 -3.24 18.71
N LEU A 246 11.88 -4.54 18.54
CA LEU A 246 12.03 -5.48 19.66
C LEU A 246 13.46 -5.45 20.21
N ARG A 247 13.58 -5.48 21.56
CA ARG A 247 14.86 -5.65 22.26
C ARG A 247 15.36 -7.09 22.13
N LYS A 248 15.74 -7.48 20.90
CA LYS A 248 16.20 -8.81 20.51
C LYS A 248 17.48 -8.69 19.68
N THR A 249 18.22 -9.78 19.53
CA THR A 249 19.39 -9.81 18.64
C THR A 249 18.97 -9.58 17.18
N ALA A 250 19.89 -9.10 16.36
CA ALA A 250 19.62 -8.90 14.91
C ALA A 250 19.14 -10.20 14.26
N ARG A 251 19.77 -11.34 14.60
CA ARG A 251 19.38 -12.68 14.09
C ARG A 251 17.94 -13.04 14.47
N GLN A 252 17.53 -12.77 15.72
CA GLN A 252 16.17 -13.06 16.16
C GLN A 252 15.11 -12.18 15.47
N ARG A 253 15.42 -10.91 15.20
CA ARG A 253 14.54 -10.01 14.44
C ARG A 253 14.41 -10.45 13.00
N LEU A 254 15.55 -10.74 12.34
CA LEU A 254 15.59 -11.27 10.98
C LEU A 254 14.78 -12.57 10.86
N MET A 255 14.99 -13.53 11.75
CA MET A 255 14.24 -14.79 11.73
C MET A 255 12.73 -14.58 11.84
N ARG A 256 12.28 -13.63 12.68
CA ARG A 256 10.86 -13.31 12.79
C ARG A 256 10.31 -12.70 11.51
N LEU A 257 11.04 -11.79 10.87
CA LEU A 257 10.65 -11.20 9.59
C LEU A 257 10.56 -12.30 8.51
N LEU A 258 11.58 -13.16 8.42
CA LEU A 258 11.60 -14.29 7.47
C LEU A 258 10.42 -15.25 7.69
N ILE A 259 10.20 -15.70 8.93
CA ILE A 259 9.09 -16.61 9.23
C ILE A 259 7.76 -15.96 8.88
N THR A 260 7.54 -14.70 9.27
CA THR A 260 6.31 -13.98 8.94
C THR A 260 6.14 -13.83 7.44
N GLY A 261 7.19 -13.40 6.73
CA GLY A 261 7.17 -13.20 5.29
C GLY A 261 6.84 -14.50 4.55
N VAL A 262 7.56 -15.58 4.86
CA VAL A 262 7.31 -16.90 4.24
C VAL A 262 5.90 -17.40 4.56
N SER A 263 5.43 -17.25 5.80
CA SER A 263 4.08 -17.68 6.18
C SER A 263 2.99 -16.93 5.42
N LEU A 264 3.16 -15.61 5.18
CA LEU A 264 2.22 -14.81 4.41
C LEU A 264 2.22 -15.20 2.93
N VAL A 265 3.40 -15.43 2.33
CA VAL A 265 3.51 -15.89 0.93
C VAL A 265 2.85 -17.27 0.77
N VAL A 266 3.13 -18.21 1.68
CA VAL A 266 2.51 -19.55 1.64
C VAL A 266 1.00 -19.44 1.78
N ALA A 267 0.50 -18.63 2.74
CA ALA A 267 -0.93 -18.42 2.90
C ALA A 267 -1.58 -17.81 1.65
N ALA A 268 -0.91 -16.87 0.99
CA ALA A 268 -1.38 -16.26 -0.26
C ALA A 268 -1.51 -17.31 -1.38
N LEU A 269 -0.50 -18.15 -1.56
CA LEU A 269 -0.49 -19.20 -2.58
C LEU A 269 -1.54 -20.28 -2.31
N LEU A 270 -1.79 -20.60 -1.05
CA LEU A 270 -2.87 -21.52 -0.66
C LEU A 270 -4.26 -20.91 -0.89
N MET A 271 -4.39 -19.59 -0.83
CA MET A 271 -5.64 -18.87 -1.12
C MET A 271 -5.89 -18.67 -2.61
N ASP A 272 -4.86 -18.60 -3.43
CA ASP A 272 -4.93 -18.22 -4.85
C ASP A 272 -5.97 -19.01 -5.67
N PRO A 273 -6.18 -20.33 -5.47
CA PRO A 273 -7.19 -21.09 -6.23
C PRO A 273 -8.63 -20.59 -6.01
N VAL A 274 -8.94 -20.02 -4.85
CA VAL A 274 -10.28 -19.53 -4.48
C VAL A 274 -10.36 -18.01 -4.55
N PHE A 275 -9.31 -17.33 -4.12
CA PHE A 275 -9.16 -15.88 -4.12
C PHE A 275 -7.92 -15.51 -4.94
N PRO A 276 -8.04 -15.32 -6.26
CA PRO A 276 -6.90 -15.18 -7.14
C PRO A 276 -6.06 -13.93 -6.84
N LEU A 277 -4.75 -14.03 -7.15
CA LEU A 277 -3.79 -12.94 -7.06
C LEU A 277 -4.09 -11.89 -8.13
N ILE A 278 -4.81 -10.83 -7.76
CA ILE A 278 -5.21 -9.75 -8.67
C ILE A 278 -4.86 -8.40 -8.04
N LYS A 279 -3.91 -7.69 -8.66
CA LYS A 279 -3.48 -6.37 -8.18
C LYS A 279 -4.53 -5.29 -8.38
N ARG A 280 -5.20 -5.27 -9.52
CA ARG A 280 -6.09 -4.16 -9.90
C ARG A 280 -7.25 -3.96 -8.94
N ILE A 281 -7.75 -5.03 -8.32
CA ILE A 281 -8.76 -5.00 -7.27
C ILE A 281 -8.17 -5.15 -5.85
N TRP A 282 -6.85 -5.18 -5.73
CA TRP A 282 -6.11 -5.36 -4.47
C TRP A 282 -6.62 -6.55 -3.65
N SER A 283 -6.70 -7.73 -4.29
CA SER A 283 -7.26 -8.94 -3.69
C SER A 283 -6.56 -9.31 -2.38
N SER A 284 -7.25 -10.03 -1.51
CA SER A 284 -6.70 -10.43 -0.22
C SER A 284 -5.50 -11.35 -0.34
N SER A 285 -5.51 -12.29 -1.29
CA SER A 285 -4.35 -13.15 -1.62
C SER A 285 -3.14 -12.32 -2.08
N MET A 286 -3.36 -11.36 -2.99
CA MET A 286 -2.34 -10.42 -3.44
C MET A 286 -1.78 -9.58 -2.26
N THR A 287 -2.64 -9.13 -1.36
CA THR A 287 -2.24 -8.37 -0.16
C THR A 287 -1.31 -9.20 0.75
N LEU A 288 -1.62 -10.49 0.95
CA LEU A 288 -0.75 -11.40 1.70
C LEU A 288 0.56 -11.67 0.95
N PHE A 289 0.49 -11.91 -0.36
CA PHE A 289 1.66 -12.23 -1.18
C PHE A 289 2.69 -11.10 -1.13
N TYR A 290 2.30 -9.90 -1.55
CA TYR A 290 3.24 -8.76 -1.54
C TYR A 290 3.57 -8.28 -0.12
N GLY A 291 2.63 -8.40 0.83
CA GLY A 291 2.94 -8.20 2.24
C GLY A 291 4.05 -9.13 2.71
N GLY A 292 3.98 -10.42 2.38
CA GLY A 292 5.02 -11.41 2.67
C GLY A 292 6.35 -11.09 1.99
N VAL A 293 6.34 -10.75 0.69
CA VAL A 293 7.54 -10.33 -0.05
C VAL A 293 8.18 -9.10 0.60
N CYS A 294 7.39 -8.10 1.01
CA CYS A 294 7.89 -6.92 1.70
C CYS A 294 8.55 -7.23 3.06
N PHE A 295 8.14 -8.30 3.76
CA PHE A 295 8.81 -8.77 4.97
C PHE A 295 10.16 -9.44 4.68
N LEU A 296 10.33 -10.00 3.48
CA LEU A 296 11.55 -10.71 3.08
C LEU A 296 12.63 -9.75 2.53
N LEU A 297 12.23 -8.58 2.06
CA LEU A 297 13.11 -7.49 1.64
C LEU A 297 13.63 -6.67 2.83
#